data_d3ced90eb736a5b2b8ca918316283d65
#
_entry.id   d3ced90eb736a5b2b8ca918316283d65
#
_cell.length_a   1.000
_cell.length_b   1.000
_cell.length_c   1.000
_cell.angle_alpha   90.00
_cell.angle_beta   90.00
_cell.angle_gamma   90.00
#
_symmetry.space_group_name_H-M   'P 1'
#
loop_
_entity.id
_entity.type
_entity.pdbx_description
1 polymer ?
#
loop_
_entity_poly.entity_id
_entity_poly.type
_entity_poly.pdbx_seq_one_letter_code
_entity_poly.pdbx_strand_id
1 'polypeptide(L)'
;MHARLKGRLGADEGFTLIELLVVIIILGILLAIAVPSYLSFKDRANKSAAQANVRAVLPDIESYNADNTVGNTTNDPDGATDTTHSDSGYQGMTAALLKSGYDQAFPSGVWIIGSNDVGGATPPTGTLITSNGTLSTTNYCVVAQNGSWYAWKHGPGGVISVSTDVNAICG
;
A
#
# COMPACT_ATOMS: atom_id res chain seq x y z
N MET A 1 -1.33 -45.91 63.55
CA MET A 1 -1.26 -44.46 63.39
C MET A 1 -1.67 -44.12 61.96
N HIS A 2 -2.96 -43.76 61.77
CA HIS A 2 -3.43 -43.29 60.41
C HIS A 2 -3.67 -41.81 60.51
N ALA A 3 -2.74 -41.05 59.89
CA ALA A 3 -2.88 -39.61 59.68
C ALA A 3 -3.88 -39.36 58.54
N ARG A 4 -5.06 -38.82 58.88
CA ARG A 4 -6.03 -38.35 57.92
C ARG A 4 -5.57 -37.06 57.34
N LEU A 5 -5.08 -37.07 56.07
CA LEU A 5 -4.93 -35.88 55.25
C LEU A 5 -6.34 -35.33 54.95
N LYS A 6 -6.76 -34.29 55.66
CA LYS A 6 -7.87 -33.45 55.28
C LYS A 6 -7.43 -32.62 54.09
N GLY A 7 -7.75 -33.05 52.87
CA GLY A 7 -7.67 -32.21 51.71
C GLY A 7 -8.56 -30.97 51.90
N ARG A 8 -7.98 -29.81 51.94
CA ARG A 8 -8.69 -28.54 51.76
C ARG A 8 -9.21 -28.55 50.32
N LEU A 9 -10.45 -28.94 50.15
CA LEU A 9 -11.22 -28.58 48.96
C LEU A 9 -11.38 -27.07 49.04
N GLY A 10 -10.59 -26.33 48.26
CA GLY A 10 -10.80 -24.92 48.03
C GLY A 10 -12.22 -24.77 47.51
N ALA A 11 -13.01 -23.91 48.13
CA ALA A 11 -14.31 -23.57 47.62
C ALA A 11 -14.10 -22.99 46.22
N ASP A 12 -14.51 -23.73 45.19
CA ASP A 12 -14.65 -23.19 43.84
C ASP A 12 -15.83 -22.20 43.91
N GLU A 13 -15.50 -20.94 44.17
CA GLU A 13 -16.48 -19.85 44.09
C GLU A 13 -16.86 -19.71 42.62
N GLY A 14 -17.96 -20.31 42.21
CA GLY A 14 -18.50 -20.18 40.87
C GLY A 14 -19.03 -18.76 40.64
N PHE A 15 -18.79 -18.21 39.43
CA PHE A 15 -19.37 -16.94 39.03
C PHE A 15 -20.89 -16.96 39.05
N THR A 16 -21.48 -15.88 39.52
CA THR A 16 -22.95 -15.73 39.49
C THR A 16 -23.40 -15.34 38.08
N LEU A 17 -24.61 -15.77 37.70
CA LEU A 17 -25.18 -15.43 36.39
C LEU A 17 -25.34 -13.91 36.20
N ILE A 18 -25.60 -13.19 37.30
CA ILE A 18 -25.74 -11.74 37.27
C ILE A 18 -24.39 -11.03 37.06
N GLU A 19 -23.28 -11.53 37.55
CA GLU A 19 -21.93 -10.99 37.29
C GLU A 19 -21.58 -11.06 35.83
N LEU A 20 -21.82 -12.21 35.19
CA LEU A 20 -21.63 -12.36 33.74
C LEU A 20 -22.54 -11.42 32.95
N LEU A 21 -23.81 -11.31 33.34
CA LEU A 21 -24.79 -10.46 32.67
C LEU A 21 -24.38 -8.97 32.71
N VAL A 22 -23.95 -8.48 33.86
CA VAL A 22 -23.48 -7.07 34.00
C VAL A 22 -22.24 -6.80 33.15
N VAL A 23 -21.29 -7.73 33.13
CA VAL A 23 -20.07 -7.59 32.33
C VAL A 23 -20.38 -7.48 30.84
N ILE A 24 -21.25 -8.34 30.28
CA ILE A 24 -21.59 -8.28 28.86
C ILE A 24 -22.38 -7.01 28.50
N ILE A 25 -23.22 -6.48 29.40
CA ILE A 25 -23.92 -5.22 29.18
C ILE A 25 -22.90 -4.07 29.11
N ILE A 26 -21.97 -3.99 30.07
CA ILE A 26 -20.92 -2.94 30.06
C ILE A 26 -20.06 -3.04 28.81
N LEU A 27 -19.59 -4.24 28.45
CA LEU A 27 -18.81 -4.45 27.22
C LEU A 27 -19.61 -4.05 25.97
N GLY A 28 -20.89 -4.39 25.91
CA GLY A 28 -21.76 -4.00 24.79
C GLY A 28 -21.85 -2.49 24.60
N ILE A 29 -22.02 -1.73 25.68
CA ILE A 29 -22.07 -0.26 25.65
C ILE A 29 -20.71 0.31 25.20
N LEU A 30 -19.59 -0.20 25.73
CA LEU A 30 -18.26 0.25 25.35
C LEU A 30 -17.96 -0.03 23.87
N LEU A 31 -18.29 -1.22 23.37
CA LEU A 31 -18.12 -1.60 21.97
C LEU A 31 -18.99 -0.76 21.03
N ALA A 32 -20.22 -0.42 21.43
CA ALA A 32 -21.10 0.41 20.60
C ALA A 32 -20.50 1.77 20.27
N ILE A 33 -19.67 2.34 21.15
CA ILE A 33 -18.99 3.61 20.92
C ILE A 33 -17.61 3.40 20.28
N ALA A 34 -16.88 2.37 20.69
CA ALA A 34 -15.50 2.12 20.28
C ALA A 34 -15.39 1.70 18.79
N VAL A 35 -16.30 0.83 18.33
CA VAL A 35 -16.24 0.27 16.96
C VAL A 35 -16.38 1.36 15.88
N PRO A 36 -17.37 2.27 15.88
CA PRO A 36 -17.48 3.32 14.87
C PRO A 36 -16.27 4.25 14.87
N SER A 37 -15.76 4.62 16.06
CA SER A 37 -14.58 5.48 16.20
C SER A 37 -13.33 4.81 15.63
N TYR A 38 -13.12 3.54 15.90
CA TYR A 38 -12.01 2.75 15.37
C TYR A 38 -12.03 2.66 13.85
N LEU A 39 -13.20 2.40 13.25
CA LEU A 39 -13.35 2.30 11.79
C LEU A 39 -13.03 3.63 11.11
N SER A 40 -13.50 4.75 11.65
CA SER A 40 -13.19 6.09 11.13
C SER A 40 -11.70 6.41 11.22
N PHE A 41 -11.04 6.03 12.32
CA PHE A 41 -9.61 6.20 12.48
C PHE A 41 -8.81 5.36 11.49
N LYS A 42 -9.17 4.08 11.35
CA LYS A 42 -8.55 3.16 10.39
C LYS A 42 -8.66 3.66 8.95
N ASP A 43 -9.80 4.21 8.59
CA ASP A 43 -10.03 4.77 7.25
C ASP A 43 -9.09 5.94 6.95
N ARG A 44 -8.96 6.89 7.88
CA ARG A 44 -8.01 8.00 7.77
C ARG A 44 -6.55 7.54 7.71
N ALA A 45 -6.20 6.52 8.49
CA ALA A 45 -4.86 5.94 8.48
C ALA A 45 -4.53 5.30 7.12
N ASN A 46 -5.46 4.54 6.53
CA ASN A 46 -5.30 3.95 5.21
C ASN A 46 -5.10 5.01 4.12
N LYS A 47 -5.90 6.07 4.15
CA LYS A 47 -5.76 7.21 3.23
C LYS A 47 -4.37 7.85 3.34
N SER A 48 -3.92 8.13 4.55
CA SER A 48 -2.59 8.71 4.80
C SER A 48 -1.46 7.78 4.37
N ALA A 49 -1.59 6.47 4.62
CA ALA A 49 -0.61 5.48 4.23
C ALA A 49 -0.49 5.35 2.71
N ALA A 50 -1.62 5.35 1.97
CA ALA A 50 -1.59 5.36 0.51
C ALA A 50 -0.83 6.58 -0.04
N GLN A 51 -1.08 7.78 0.49
CA GLN A 51 -0.34 8.99 0.11
C GLN A 51 1.15 8.92 0.45
N ALA A 52 1.49 8.35 1.61
CA ALA A 52 2.88 8.19 2.02
C ALA A 52 3.64 7.24 1.09
N ASN A 53 3.01 6.14 0.66
CA ASN A 53 3.59 5.19 -0.27
C ASN A 53 3.88 5.83 -1.63
N VAL A 54 2.98 6.66 -2.18
CA VAL A 54 3.27 7.42 -3.40
C VAL A 54 4.46 8.35 -3.19
N ARG A 55 4.52 9.10 -2.07
CA ARG A 55 5.64 10.02 -1.81
C ARG A 55 6.97 9.30 -1.67
N ALA A 56 6.96 8.10 -1.08
CA ALA A 56 8.18 7.33 -0.85
C ALA A 56 8.88 6.94 -2.15
N VAL A 57 8.14 6.67 -3.21
CA VAL A 57 8.69 6.19 -4.50
C VAL A 57 9.03 7.32 -5.49
N LEU A 58 8.65 8.56 -5.20
CA LEU A 58 8.95 9.68 -6.11
C LEU A 58 10.45 9.91 -6.34
N PRO A 59 11.33 9.84 -5.32
CA PRO A 59 12.76 9.97 -5.54
C PRO A 59 13.32 8.91 -6.50
N ASP A 60 12.83 7.67 -6.41
CA ASP A 60 13.28 6.58 -7.26
C ASP A 60 12.83 6.78 -8.70
N ILE A 61 11.59 7.24 -8.89
CA ILE A 61 11.04 7.60 -10.20
C ILE A 61 11.85 8.71 -10.86
N GLU A 62 12.22 9.74 -10.12
CA GLU A 62 13.02 10.85 -10.64
C GLU A 62 14.47 10.45 -10.88
N SER A 63 15.03 9.55 -10.06
CA SER A 63 16.37 8.98 -10.29
C SER A 63 16.39 8.15 -11.57
N TYR A 64 15.36 7.29 -11.76
CA TYR A 64 15.20 6.55 -13.01
C TYR A 64 15.16 7.49 -14.24
N ASN A 65 14.36 8.54 -14.16
CA ASN A 65 14.25 9.52 -15.25
C ASN A 65 15.59 10.22 -15.56
N ALA A 66 16.40 10.47 -14.55
CA ALA A 66 17.71 11.10 -14.72
C ALA A 66 18.74 10.16 -15.37
N ASP A 67 18.65 8.86 -15.05
CA ASP A 67 19.57 7.84 -15.57
C ASP A 67 19.16 7.35 -16.98
N ASN A 68 17.84 7.36 -17.27
CA ASN A 68 17.27 6.89 -18.52
C ASN A 68 17.39 7.95 -19.63
N THR A 69 18.55 7.99 -20.28
CA THR A 69 18.84 8.94 -21.35
C THR A 69 19.20 8.24 -22.67
N VAL A 70 18.72 8.78 -23.79
CA VAL A 70 18.98 8.22 -25.11
C VAL A 70 20.49 8.02 -25.33
N GLY A 71 20.87 6.80 -25.74
CA GLY A 71 22.26 6.43 -26.01
C GLY A 71 23.07 6.04 -24.76
N ASN A 72 22.50 5.99 -23.59
CA ASN A 72 23.16 5.48 -22.39
C ASN A 72 23.12 3.94 -22.34
N THR A 73 24.09 3.32 -23.01
CA THR A 73 24.23 1.85 -23.04
C THR A 73 25.01 1.28 -21.84
N THR A 74 25.54 2.16 -20.98
CA THR A 74 26.41 1.72 -19.86
C THR A 74 25.65 1.54 -18.55
N ASN A 75 24.64 2.38 -18.31
CA ASN A 75 23.78 2.36 -17.13
C ASN A 75 22.31 2.39 -17.55
N ASP A 76 21.95 1.52 -18.49
CA ASP A 76 20.59 1.38 -18.93
C ASP A 76 19.74 0.79 -17.79
N PRO A 77 18.83 1.57 -17.19
CA PRO A 77 18.09 1.11 -16.03
C PRO A 77 17.08 0.00 -16.31
N ASP A 78 16.68 -0.17 -17.58
CA ASP A 78 15.77 -1.27 -17.97
C ASP A 78 16.50 -2.60 -18.21
N GLY A 79 17.85 -2.57 -18.23
CA GLY A 79 18.69 -3.75 -18.44
C GLY A 79 18.64 -4.30 -19.86
N ALA A 80 18.08 -3.56 -20.80
CA ALA A 80 18.13 -3.94 -22.21
C ALA A 80 19.55 -3.88 -22.70
N THR A 81 20.06 -4.98 -23.21
CA THR A 81 21.40 -5.06 -23.82
C THR A 81 21.39 -4.61 -25.28
N ASP A 82 20.43 -3.78 -25.65
CA ASP A 82 20.40 -3.28 -27.01
C ASP A 82 21.41 -2.13 -27.18
N THR A 83 22.07 -2.12 -28.32
CA THR A 83 23.08 -1.11 -28.67
C THR A 83 22.45 0.20 -29.15
N THR A 84 21.11 0.28 -29.12
CA THR A 84 20.32 1.42 -29.57
C THR A 84 19.26 1.76 -28.55
N HIS A 85 19.70 2.18 -27.35
CA HIS A 85 18.78 2.68 -26.34
C HIS A 85 18.00 3.86 -26.90
N SER A 86 16.74 3.63 -27.22
CA SER A 86 15.84 4.63 -27.81
C SER A 86 14.91 5.26 -26.78
N ASP A 87 14.82 4.67 -25.61
CA ASP A 87 13.98 5.13 -24.54
C ASP A 87 14.62 6.27 -23.76
N SER A 88 13.81 7.12 -23.18
CA SER A 88 14.27 8.21 -22.34
C SER A 88 13.18 8.67 -21.37
N GLY A 89 13.58 9.37 -20.35
CA GLY A 89 12.65 9.86 -19.33
C GLY A 89 12.03 8.73 -18.53
N TYR A 90 10.71 8.62 -18.51
CA TYR A 90 10.00 7.59 -17.76
C TYR A 90 9.62 6.35 -18.60
N GLN A 91 10.06 6.28 -19.86
CA GLN A 91 9.82 5.13 -20.72
C GLN A 91 10.53 3.90 -20.17
N GLY A 92 9.95 2.70 -20.32
CA GLY A 92 10.53 1.46 -19.82
C GLY A 92 10.46 1.27 -18.30
N MET A 93 10.10 2.30 -17.53
CA MET A 93 10.05 2.23 -16.07
C MET A 93 9.05 1.19 -15.56
N THR A 94 9.50 0.33 -14.65
CA THR A 94 8.66 -0.67 -13.99
C THR A 94 8.86 -0.62 -12.49
N ALA A 95 7.89 -1.09 -11.71
CA ALA A 95 8.03 -1.20 -10.26
C ALA A 95 9.14 -2.18 -9.86
N ALA A 96 9.38 -3.23 -10.67
CA ALA A 96 10.45 -4.20 -10.43
C ALA A 96 11.82 -3.57 -10.63
N LEU A 97 12.00 -2.75 -11.67
CA LEU A 97 13.25 -2.02 -11.91
C LEU A 97 13.54 -1.02 -10.80
N LEU A 98 12.55 -0.25 -10.39
CA LEU A 98 12.71 0.69 -9.28
C LEU A 98 13.11 -0.04 -8.00
N LYS A 99 12.48 -1.17 -7.70
CA LYS A 99 12.81 -1.98 -6.54
C LYS A 99 14.21 -2.60 -6.58
N SER A 100 14.64 -3.08 -7.73
CA SER A 100 15.94 -3.75 -7.86
C SER A 100 17.11 -2.78 -7.99
N GLY A 101 16.91 -1.67 -8.68
CA GLY A 101 17.96 -0.73 -9.04
C GLY A 101 18.07 0.48 -8.12
N TYR A 102 16.97 0.94 -7.52
CA TYR A 102 16.94 2.21 -6.79
C TYR A 102 16.61 2.03 -5.30
N ASP A 103 15.53 1.34 -4.94
CA ASP A 103 15.16 1.12 -3.54
C ASP A 103 14.64 -0.29 -3.29
N GLN A 104 15.43 -1.12 -2.60
CA GLN A 104 15.02 -2.48 -2.21
C GLN A 104 13.84 -2.48 -1.22
N ALA A 105 13.60 -1.36 -0.53
CA ALA A 105 12.46 -1.16 0.37
C ALA A 105 11.20 -0.64 -0.35
N PHE A 106 11.17 -0.68 -1.69
CA PHE A 106 10.02 -0.23 -2.50
C PHE A 106 8.70 -0.78 -1.94
N PRO A 107 7.72 0.07 -1.63
CA PRO A 107 6.50 -0.34 -0.92
C PRO A 107 5.68 -1.35 -1.74
N SER A 108 5.21 -2.41 -1.09
CA SER A 108 4.21 -3.30 -1.68
C SER A 108 2.89 -2.55 -1.89
N GLY A 109 2.19 -2.82 -3.00
CA GLY A 109 0.94 -2.13 -3.33
C GLY A 109 1.13 -0.77 -3.99
N VAL A 110 2.30 -0.53 -4.58
CA VAL A 110 2.57 0.56 -5.51
C VAL A 110 2.73 0.01 -6.92
N TRP A 111 2.11 0.66 -7.88
CA TRP A 111 2.15 0.28 -9.31
C TRP A 111 2.53 1.47 -10.16
N ILE A 112 3.24 1.18 -11.25
CA ILE A 112 3.51 2.13 -12.32
C ILE A 112 2.53 1.80 -13.45
N ILE A 113 1.64 2.73 -13.76
CA ILE A 113 0.63 2.55 -14.81
C ILE A 113 1.28 2.74 -16.18
N GLY A 114 0.95 1.84 -17.12
CA GLY A 114 1.53 1.84 -18.47
C GLY A 114 2.75 0.91 -18.61
N SER A 115 3.28 0.38 -17.51
CA SER A 115 4.24 -0.72 -17.54
C SER A 115 3.51 -2.06 -17.59
N ASN A 116 4.12 -3.06 -18.22
CA ASN A 116 3.63 -4.44 -18.20
C ASN A 116 3.96 -5.16 -16.88
N ASP A 117 4.64 -4.46 -15.98
CA ASP A 117 5.08 -5.03 -14.71
C ASP A 117 4.18 -4.57 -13.56
N VAL A 118 3.68 -5.55 -12.88
CA VAL A 118 2.89 -5.44 -11.66
C VAL A 118 3.79 -5.82 -10.50
N GLY A 119 4.46 -4.90 -9.87
CA GLY A 119 5.38 -5.10 -8.75
C GLY A 119 4.96 -6.10 -7.66
N GLY A 120 4.66 -7.33 -8.07
CA GLY A 120 4.33 -8.47 -7.21
C GLY A 120 2.90 -8.53 -6.67
N ALA A 121 2.03 -7.58 -7.00
CA ALA A 121 0.61 -7.60 -6.65
C ALA A 121 -0.22 -7.30 -7.90
N THR A 122 -1.39 -7.94 -8.03
CA THR A 122 -2.34 -7.65 -9.12
C THR A 122 -2.80 -6.20 -8.99
N PRO A 123 -2.65 -5.35 -10.03
CA PRO A 123 -3.16 -3.99 -9.97
C PRO A 123 -4.68 -4.02 -9.75
N PRO A 124 -5.23 -2.97 -9.13
CA PRO A 124 -6.67 -2.88 -8.95
C PRO A 124 -7.36 -2.97 -10.32
N THR A 125 -8.32 -3.88 -10.44
CA THR A 125 -9.08 -4.10 -11.67
C THR A 125 -10.02 -2.92 -11.93
N GLY A 126 -9.68 -2.09 -12.91
CA GLY A 126 -10.51 -1.01 -13.41
C GLY A 126 -10.13 -0.66 -14.85
N THR A 127 -11.11 -0.41 -15.69
CA THR A 127 -10.96 -0.21 -17.13
C THR A 127 -10.08 1.00 -17.50
N LEU A 128 -9.90 1.95 -16.61
CA LEU A 128 -9.14 3.18 -16.87
C LEU A 128 -7.65 3.09 -16.49
N ILE A 129 -7.26 2.12 -15.68
CA ILE A 129 -5.84 1.94 -15.27
C ILE A 129 -4.96 1.56 -16.46
N THR A 130 -5.53 0.93 -17.48
CA THR A 130 -4.79 0.50 -18.68
C THR A 130 -4.68 1.55 -19.77
N SER A 131 -5.44 2.66 -19.71
CA SER A 131 -5.52 3.63 -20.79
C SER A 131 -5.04 5.05 -20.48
N ASN A 132 -5.01 5.46 -19.21
CA ASN A 132 -4.76 6.86 -18.83
C ASN A 132 -3.33 7.17 -18.35
N GLY A 133 -2.45 6.19 -18.26
CA GLY A 133 -1.08 6.39 -17.78
C GLY A 133 -0.05 5.85 -18.75
N THR A 134 0.07 6.42 -19.94
CA THR A 134 1.15 6.05 -20.85
C THR A 134 2.46 6.63 -20.31
N LEU A 135 3.42 5.75 -20.01
CA LEU A 135 4.79 6.16 -19.75
C LEU A 135 5.32 6.88 -21.00
N SER A 136 5.90 8.03 -20.81
CA SER A 136 6.49 8.82 -21.88
C SER A 136 7.79 9.44 -21.40
N THR A 137 8.46 10.17 -22.27
CA THR A 137 9.68 10.91 -21.91
C THR A 137 9.46 11.94 -20.80
N THR A 138 8.23 12.42 -20.64
CA THR A 138 7.92 13.55 -19.74
C THR A 138 6.82 13.24 -18.73
N ASN A 139 6.21 12.05 -18.78
CA ASN A 139 5.03 11.78 -17.97
C ASN A 139 4.96 10.33 -17.48
N TYR A 140 4.39 10.15 -16.28
CA TYR A 140 4.13 8.86 -15.63
C TYR A 140 2.86 8.91 -14.82
N CYS A 141 2.33 7.76 -14.45
CA CYS A 141 1.33 7.65 -13.41
C CYS A 141 1.75 6.58 -12.41
N VAL A 142 1.91 6.96 -11.16
CA VAL A 142 2.16 6.05 -10.04
C VAL A 142 0.96 6.00 -9.14
N VAL A 143 0.61 4.79 -8.71
CA VAL A 143 -0.55 4.52 -7.86
C VAL A 143 -0.12 3.71 -6.65
N ALA A 144 -0.65 4.02 -5.49
CA ALA A 144 -0.53 3.21 -4.28
C ALA A 144 -1.91 2.89 -3.72
N GLN A 145 -2.10 1.67 -3.24
CA GLN A 145 -3.32 1.25 -2.55
C GLN A 145 -3.02 0.92 -1.09
N ASN A 146 -3.93 1.34 -0.21
CA ASN A 146 -3.96 0.88 1.17
C ASN A 146 -5.42 0.74 1.63
N GLY A 147 -5.84 -0.49 1.95
CA GLY A 147 -7.25 -0.80 2.19
C GLY A 147 -8.11 -0.46 0.98
N SER A 148 -9.15 0.35 1.18
CA SER A 148 -10.04 0.84 0.12
C SER A 148 -9.58 2.14 -0.55
N TRP A 149 -8.47 2.72 -0.11
CA TRP A 149 -7.98 4.00 -0.62
C TRP A 149 -6.90 3.81 -1.66
N TYR A 150 -7.02 4.57 -2.75
CA TYR A 150 -6.00 4.78 -3.77
C TYR A 150 -5.44 6.18 -3.64
N ALA A 151 -4.12 6.29 -3.75
CA ALA A 151 -3.43 7.56 -3.95
C ALA A 151 -2.65 7.47 -5.25
N TRP A 152 -2.60 8.54 -6.04
CA TRP A 152 -1.85 8.54 -7.29
C TRP A 152 -1.26 9.91 -7.58
N LYS A 153 -0.24 9.91 -8.41
CA LYS A 153 0.38 11.11 -8.97
C LYS A 153 0.59 10.93 -10.46
N HIS A 154 0.18 11.91 -11.23
CA HIS A 154 0.32 11.95 -12.67
C HIS A 154 1.37 12.99 -13.06
N GLY A 155 2.51 12.53 -13.57
CA GLY A 155 3.63 13.34 -13.98
C GLY A 155 4.38 14.07 -12.87
N PRO A 156 5.55 14.65 -13.17
CA PRO A 156 6.40 15.32 -12.20
C PRO A 156 5.74 16.56 -11.58
N GLY A 157 4.97 17.33 -12.35
CA GLY A 157 4.25 18.51 -11.88
C GLY A 157 2.91 18.25 -11.20
N GLY A 158 2.39 17.00 -11.22
CA GLY A 158 1.09 16.67 -10.68
C GLY A 158 1.04 16.69 -9.15
N VAL A 159 -0.14 16.90 -8.59
CA VAL A 159 -0.41 16.74 -7.16
C VAL A 159 -0.77 15.29 -6.83
N ILE A 160 -0.55 14.88 -5.59
CA ILE A 160 -1.01 13.56 -5.13
C ILE A 160 -2.50 13.64 -4.86
N SER A 161 -3.28 12.94 -5.66
CA SER A 161 -4.72 12.79 -5.53
C SER A 161 -5.09 11.51 -4.78
N VAL A 162 -6.28 11.45 -4.20
CA VAL A 162 -6.78 10.29 -3.46
C VAL A 162 -8.26 10.05 -3.72
N SER A 163 -8.65 8.78 -3.85
CA SER A 163 -10.04 8.35 -4.00
C SER A 163 -10.23 6.92 -3.50
N THR A 164 -11.46 6.54 -3.25
CA THR A 164 -11.87 5.13 -3.13
C THR A 164 -12.40 4.57 -4.45
N ASP A 165 -12.57 5.43 -5.45
CA ASP A 165 -12.98 5.05 -6.80
C ASP A 165 -11.75 4.78 -7.67
N VAL A 166 -11.63 3.54 -8.13
CA VAL A 166 -10.55 3.09 -9.02
C VAL A 166 -10.60 3.78 -10.39
N ASN A 167 -11.77 4.22 -10.84
CA ASN A 167 -11.93 4.88 -12.13
C ASN A 167 -11.45 6.34 -12.13
N ALA A 168 -11.16 6.90 -10.96
CA ALA A 168 -10.61 8.26 -10.84
C ALA A 168 -9.08 8.28 -10.99
N ILE A 169 -8.41 7.12 -11.04
CA ILE A 169 -6.94 7.02 -11.03
C ILE A 169 -6.37 7.52 -12.35
N CYS A 170 -5.44 8.44 -12.27
CA CYS A 170 -4.69 9.01 -13.41
C CYS A 170 -5.57 9.67 -14.48
N GLY A 171 -6.81 10.03 -14.14
CA GLY A 171 -7.73 10.76 -15.01
C GLY A 171 -7.42 12.25 -15.07
#